data_72e113d40a0c5f7fc0cb18489051ba41
#
_entry.id   72e113d40a0c5f7fc0cb18489051ba41
#
_cell.length_a   1.000
_cell.length_b   1.000
_cell.length_c   1.000
_cell.angle_alpha   90.00
_cell.angle_beta   90.00
_cell.angle_gamma   90.00
#
_symmetry.space_group_name_H-M   'P 1'
#
loop_
_entity.id
_entity.type
_entity.pdbx_description
1 polymer ?
#
loop_
_entity_poly.entity_id
_entity_poly.type
_entity_poly.pdbx_seq_one_letter_code
_entity_poly.pdbx_strand_id
1 'polypeptide(L)'
;MAMGIENEVQSMQVNEQEQEGEGSVLSSEGSGERMSSATQWSRHSDAEGDEYIGCSIGIMAYNEEANIGHTLCAMLEQDGPAVRIEEVIVVASGCTDRTVPIVAEIALQEPRVRLCVQEKREGKASAINLFLKQARSPVVVLIGADVIPETSALENLCAPFKDPKIGMVGGRPVPVNDPSTFMGHAVQLLWRLHDRVARIHPKLGEVIAFRNVISGIPTNSAVDEISIQALISQLGYELIYEPSSVVYNKGPLNVRDFLRQRRRIYAGHLKVRAQQNYEASTMKVSPIARQLIACRHFTMSTPRQAMWTFGAVVLEGFARLQGSYDYWRKHEHHIWQAVDSTKNLEPGQLRVRRICNAQSVIIFRFILEGAKGNDVYREREDHEATEVARKLLPYLRTKIRKEDKLSVNGSGIMTAVIRAEQHGAEIVAQRIKAAVEASTARVGMRGREVKVTVAYSSLTFASKASGGNVTVSGPLVDQAVIAALAGNGEG
;
A
#
# COMPACT_ATOMS: atom_id res chain seq x y z
N MET A 1 50.25 -12.68 -38.05
CA MET A 1 50.75 -12.01 -36.84
C MET A 1 49.56 -12.11 -35.86
N ALA A 2 49.24 -13.12 -35.16
CA ALA A 2 49.91 -14.13 -34.35
C ALA A 2 50.64 -13.55 -33.13
N MET A 3 50.24 -14.00 -32.01
CA MET A 3 50.79 -13.83 -30.63
C MET A 3 50.31 -12.53 -29.96
N GLY A 4 49.78 -12.54 -28.77
CA GLY A 4 49.61 -13.50 -27.71
C GLY A 4 49.06 -12.72 -26.52
N ILE A 5 48.26 -13.33 -25.69
CA ILE A 5 48.23 -13.22 -24.23
C ILE A 5 47.22 -14.30 -23.76
N GLU A 6 47.73 -15.53 -23.67
CA GLU A 6 47.33 -16.51 -22.66
C GLU A 6 48.23 -16.28 -21.46
N ASN A 7 47.63 -16.14 -20.29
CA ASN A 7 48.11 -16.52 -18.95
C ASN A 7 47.52 -15.58 -17.91
N GLU A 8 46.49 -16.05 -17.26
CA GLU A 8 46.31 -15.92 -15.77
C GLU A 8 44.94 -16.48 -15.39
N VAL A 9 44.78 -17.79 -15.47
CA VAL A 9 43.75 -18.55 -14.76
C VAL A 9 44.41 -19.85 -14.31
N GLN A 10 45.12 -19.77 -13.20
CA GLN A 10 45.49 -20.96 -12.40
C GLN A 10 45.85 -20.53 -11.00
N SER A 11 45.01 -20.95 -10.05
CA SER A 11 45.29 -21.29 -8.68
C SER A 11 44.17 -20.89 -7.73
N MET A 12 43.28 -21.82 -7.49
CA MET A 12 42.70 -22.13 -6.19
C MET A 12 41.84 -23.39 -6.30
N GLN A 13 42.50 -24.53 -6.42
CA GLN A 13 41.95 -25.83 -6.00
C GLN A 13 42.29 -25.97 -4.51
N VAL A 14 41.27 -26.12 -3.69
CA VAL A 14 41.37 -26.43 -2.28
C VAL A 14 41.21 -27.93 -2.07
N ASN A 15 42.13 -28.48 -1.32
CA ASN A 15 42.24 -29.86 -0.87
C ASN A 15 40.96 -30.38 -0.19
N GLU A 16 40.46 -31.51 -0.68
CA GLU A 16 39.73 -32.53 0.08
C GLU A 16 40.76 -33.43 0.76
N GLN A 17 40.71 -33.52 2.07
CA GLN A 17 41.25 -34.62 2.82
C GLN A 17 40.22 -35.11 3.81
N GLU A 18 39.86 -36.36 3.60
CA GLU A 18 39.10 -37.26 4.46
C GLU A 18 39.74 -37.37 5.88
N GLN A 19 38.91 -37.35 6.92
CA GLN A 19 39.16 -38.07 8.16
C GLN A 19 37.84 -38.63 8.66
N GLU A 20 37.74 -39.96 8.57
CA GLU A 20 36.82 -40.79 9.35
C GLU A 20 37.25 -40.77 10.84
N GLY A 21 36.28 -40.72 11.75
CA GLY A 21 36.56 -40.85 13.18
C GLY A 21 35.30 -40.77 14.04
N GLU A 22 34.75 -41.94 14.33
CA GLU A 22 34.08 -42.39 15.56
C GLU A 22 32.94 -41.58 16.18
N GLY A 23 31.84 -42.29 16.38
CA GLY A 23 30.61 -41.87 17.00
C GLY A 23 30.72 -41.46 18.46
N SER A 24 29.92 -40.51 18.84
CA SER A 24 29.39 -40.38 20.18
C SER A 24 27.98 -39.81 20.13
N VAL A 25 27.10 -40.54 20.78
CA VAL A 25 25.73 -40.20 21.12
C VAL A 25 25.72 -38.84 21.83
N LEU A 26 25.08 -37.82 21.23
CA LEU A 26 24.76 -36.59 21.94
C LEU A 26 23.24 -36.45 22.04
N SER A 27 22.85 -36.51 23.29
CA SER A 27 21.54 -36.30 23.87
C SER A 27 20.85 -35.04 23.39
N SER A 28 19.54 -35.15 23.24
CA SER A 28 18.53 -34.13 23.02
C SER A 28 18.50 -33.07 24.13
N GLU A 29 19.29 -32.01 24.03
CA GLU A 29 19.18 -30.81 24.84
C GLU A 29 19.56 -29.58 24.00
N GLY A 30 18.70 -29.14 23.13
CA GLY A 30 18.96 -27.98 22.26
C GLY A 30 17.73 -27.18 21.86
N SER A 31 16.54 -27.61 22.26
CA SER A 31 15.29 -26.92 21.88
C SER A 31 14.81 -25.83 22.86
N GLY A 32 15.40 -25.78 24.08
CA GLY A 32 15.00 -24.79 25.11
C GLY A 32 15.64 -23.41 24.97
N GLU A 33 16.86 -23.31 24.49
CA GLU A 33 17.59 -22.02 24.45
C GLU A 33 17.24 -21.13 23.24
N ARG A 34 16.79 -21.69 22.12
CA ARG A 34 16.35 -20.89 20.98
C ARG A 34 15.00 -20.18 21.19
N MET A 35 14.14 -20.72 22.07
CA MET A 35 12.86 -20.04 22.38
C MET A 35 13.03 -18.86 23.35
N SER A 36 14.05 -18.88 24.22
CA SER A 36 14.27 -17.77 25.17
C SER A 36 14.83 -16.51 24.50
N SER A 37 15.61 -16.65 23.42
CA SER A 37 16.13 -15.51 22.64
C SER A 37 15.07 -14.88 21.74
N ALA A 38 14.07 -15.65 21.28
CA ALA A 38 12.98 -15.12 20.43
C ALA A 38 12.02 -14.20 21.21
N THR A 39 11.93 -14.34 22.54
CA THR A 39 11.04 -13.53 23.37
C THR A 39 11.55 -12.10 23.57
N GLN A 40 12.83 -11.84 23.37
CA GLN A 40 13.47 -10.55 23.57
C GLN A 40 13.49 -9.65 22.32
N TRP A 41 13.08 -10.17 21.15
CA TRP A 41 13.33 -9.53 19.85
C TRP A 41 12.15 -8.79 19.25
N SER A 42 10.96 -8.84 19.84
CA SER A 42 9.75 -8.27 19.25
C SER A 42 9.25 -6.97 19.89
N ARG A 43 9.89 -6.51 20.97
CA ARG A 43 9.44 -5.35 21.71
C ARG A 43 10.53 -4.30 21.73
N HIS A 44 10.26 -3.14 21.13
CA HIS A 44 11.04 -1.93 21.29
C HIS A 44 10.28 -1.01 22.24
N SER A 45 10.98 -0.27 23.07
CA SER A 45 10.41 0.82 23.84
C SER A 45 10.96 2.13 23.29
N ASP A 46 10.10 3.12 23.13
CA ASP A 46 10.53 4.48 22.83
C ASP A 46 11.06 5.20 24.07
N ALA A 47 11.43 6.48 23.91
CA ALA A 47 11.95 7.31 25.01
C ALA A 47 10.92 7.54 26.14
N GLU A 48 9.64 7.24 25.92
CA GLU A 48 8.54 7.36 26.87
C GLU A 48 8.18 6.02 27.54
N GLY A 49 8.85 4.89 27.09
CA GLY A 49 8.65 3.56 27.65
C GLY A 49 7.48 2.78 27.06
N ASP A 50 6.84 3.29 25.99
CA ASP A 50 5.77 2.60 25.32
C ASP A 50 6.31 1.48 24.41
N GLU A 51 5.78 0.26 24.57
CA GLU A 51 6.16 -0.91 23.78
C GLU A 51 5.49 -0.90 22.40
N TYR A 52 6.28 -0.90 21.33
CA TYR A 52 5.80 -1.03 19.97
C TYR A 52 6.44 -2.22 19.24
N ILE A 53 5.80 -2.65 18.16
CA ILE A 53 6.32 -3.68 17.26
C ILE A 53 6.95 -2.98 16.06
N GLY A 54 8.29 -3.06 15.94
CA GLY A 54 9.02 -2.61 14.75
C GLY A 54 8.86 -3.59 13.60
N CYS A 55 8.57 -3.10 12.40
CA CYS A 55 8.44 -3.94 11.21
C CYS A 55 9.19 -3.41 9.99
N SER A 56 9.72 -4.34 9.18
CA SER A 56 10.23 -4.09 7.82
C SER A 56 9.17 -4.51 6.81
N ILE A 57 8.80 -3.61 5.90
CA ILE A 57 7.78 -3.88 4.89
C ILE A 57 8.44 -4.19 3.56
N GLY A 58 8.07 -5.30 2.93
CA GLY A 58 8.51 -5.71 1.60
C GLY A 58 7.39 -5.58 0.57
N ILE A 59 7.66 -4.86 -0.52
CA ILE A 59 6.75 -4.71 -1.66
C ILE A 59 7.46 -5.23 -2.91
N MET A 60 6.97 -6.34 -3.48
CA MET A 60 7.52 -6.91 -4.72
C MET A 60 6.75 -6.33 -5.91
N ALA A 61 7.46 -5.62 -6.79
CA ALA A 61 6.87 -4.92 -7.91
C ALA A 61 7.38 -5.41 -9.27
N TYR A 62 6.47 -5.60 -10.22
CA TYR A 62 6.78 -5.82 -11.63
C TYR A 62 5.76 -5.08 -12.51
N ASN A 63 6.19 -3.98 -13.13
CA ASN A 63 5.36 -3.12 -13.97
C ASN A 63 4.06 -2.69 -13.25
N GLU A 64 4.20 -1.98 -12.13
CA GLU A 64 3.12 -1.52 -11.26
C GLU A 64 3.05 0.02 -11.19
N GLU A 65 3.41 0.73 -12.27
CA GLU A 65 3.39 2.20 -12.32
C GLU A 65 2.03 2.81 -11.92
N ALA A 66 0.94 2.09 -12.20
CA ALA A 66 -0.41 2.55 -11.88
C ALA A 66 -0.75 2.46 -10.39
N ASN A 67 -0.11 1.55 -9.63
CA ASN A 67 -0.52 1.22 -8.27
C ASN A 67 0.54 1.53 -7.23
N ILE A 68 1.84 1.37 -7.56
CA ILE A 68 2.94 1.37 -6.58
C ILE A 68 2.99 2.62 -5.71
N GLY A 69 2.76 3.80 -6.29
CA GLY A 69 2.70 5.06 -5.55
C GLY A 69 1.58 5.08 -4.51
N HIS A 70 0.40 4.58 -4.87
CA HIS A 70 -0.76 4.50 -3.97
C HIS A 70 -0.53 3.49 -2.85
N THR A 71 0.02 2.31 -3.18
CA THR A 71 0.34 1.28 -2.18
C THR A 71 1.39 1.78 -1.19
N LEU A 72 2.47 2.42 -1.65
CA LEU A 72 3.50 3.00 -0.79
C LEU A 72 2.94 4.06 0.15
N CYS A 73 2.19 5.03 -0.38
CA CYS A 73 1.58 6.06 0.44
C CYS A 73 0.64 5.46 1.49
N ALA A 74 -0.24 4.54 1.09
CA ALA A 74 -1.18 3.90 2.01
C ALA A 74 -0.48 3.05 3.09
N MET A 75 0.67 2.46 2.79
CA MET A 75 1.47 1.73 3.78
C MET A 75 2.18 2.66 4.75
N LEU A 76 2.79 3.74 4.28
CA LEU A 76 3.47 4.72 5.13
C LEU A 76 2.54 5.39 6.14
N GLU A 77 1.25 5.45 5.84
CA GLU A 77 0.21 5.97 6.72
C GLU A 77 -0.24 5.01 7.82
N GLN A 78 0.17 3.76 7.74
CA GLN A 78 -0.14 2.76 8.76
C GLN A 78 0.74 2.88 10.02
N ASP A 79 1.74 3.78 10.02
CA ASP A 79 2.59 4.02 11.17
C ASP A 79 1.77 4.54 12.36
N GLY A 80 2.00 3.98 13.54
CA GLY A 80 1.18 4.29 14.72
C GLY A 80 1.87 3.92 16.04
N PRO A 81 1.23 4.20 17.17
CA PRO A 81 1.85 4.00 18.48
C PRO A 81 2.16 2.54 18.80
N ALA A 82 1.33 1.60 18.36
CA ALA A 82 1.51 0.18 18.65
C ALA A 82 2.39 -0.54 17.62
N VAL A 83 2.57 0.04 16.43
CA VAL A 83 3.37 -0.53 15.33
C VAL A 83 4.14 0.59 14.65
N ARG A 84 5.45 0.41 14.49
CA ARG A 84 6.34 1.36 13.82
C ARG A 84 6.94 0.75 12.57
N ILE A 85 6.83 1.49 11.46
CA ILE A 85 7.47 1.12 10.20
C ILE A 85 8.91 1.59 10.23
N GLU A 86 9.84 0.67 10.42
CA GLU A 86 11.28 0.97 10.46
C GLU A 86 11.85 1.18 9.05
N GLU A 87 11.38 0.39 8.08
CA GLU A 87 11.77 0.50 6.68
C GLU A 87 10.71 -0.09 5.75
N VAL A 88 10.65 0.43 4.52
CA VAL A 88 9.87 -0.11 3.41
C VAL A 88 10.84 -0.40 2.27
N ILE A 89 11.00 -1.66 1.91
CA ILE A 89 11.89 -2.09 0.83
C ILE A 89 11.05 -2.50 -0.37
N VAL A 90 11.14 -1.74 -1.44
CA VAL A 90 10.51 -2.09 -2.72
C VAL A 90 11.53 -2.83 -3.58
N VAL A 91 11.21 -4.07 -3.96
CA VAL A 91 12.02 -4.84 -4.89
C VAL A 91 11.36 -4.80 -6.26
N ALA A 92 11.92 -4.01 -7.16
CA ALA A 92 11.49 -3.86 -8.55
C ALA A 92 12.25 -4.89 -9.42
N SER A 93 11.56 -5.92 -9.91
CA SER A 93 12.18 -7.05 -10.62
C SER A 93 11.89 -7.00 -12.10
N GLY A 94 12.87 -6.54 -12.90
CA GLY A 94 12.80 -6.45 -14.36
C GLY A 94 11.71 -5.50 -14.87
N CYS A 95 11.44 -4.41 -14.17
CA CYS A 95 10.44 -3.42 -14.58
C CYS A 95 10.88 -2.67 -15.84
N THR A 96 9.92 -2.44 -16.74
CA THR A 96 10.11 -1.73 -18.02
C THR A 96 9.23 -0.48 -18.14
N ASP A 97 8.39 -0.23 -17.15
CA ASP A 97 7.51 0.93 -17.02
C ASP A 97 8.08 1.97 -16.03
N ARG A 98 7.25 2.90 -15.57
CA ARG A 98 7.65 3.95 -14.63
C ARG A 98 7.68 3.51 -13.16
N THR A 99 7.54 2.23 -12.83
CA THR A 99 7.60 1.73 -11.45
C THR A 99 8.86 2.18 -10.72
N VAL A 100 10.05 1.98 -11.33
CA VAL A 100 11.34 2.35 -10.73
C VAL A 100 11.47 3.86 -10.50
N PRO A 101 11.22 4.73 -11.48
CA PRO A 101 11.22 6.18 -11.27
C PRO A 101 10.27 6.65 -10.15
N ILE A 102 9.04 6.12 -10.09
CA ILE A 102 8.06 6.50 -9.07
C ILE A 102 8.58 6.16 -7.66
N VAL A 103 9.10 4.96 -7.46
CA VAL A 103 9.64 4.54 -6.16
C VAL A 103 10.88 5.34 -5.79
N ALA A 104 11.77 5.61 -6.75
CA ALA A 104 12.97 6.42 -6.52
C ALA A 104 12.62 7.85 -6.08
N GLU A 105 11.59 8.47 -6.68
CA GLU A 105 11.09 9.78 -6.29
C GLU A 105 10.55 9.79 -4.85
N ILE A 106 9.78 8.77 -4.47
CA ILE A 106 9.27 8.63 -3.10
C ILE A 106 10.43 8.41 -2.11
N ALA A 107 11.42 7.59 -2.46
CA ALA A 107 12.57 7.31 -1.62
C ALA A 107 13.45 8.55 -1.34
N LEU A 108 13.47 9.52 -2.25
CA LEU A 108 14.14 10.82 -2.01
C LEU A 108 13.44 11.66 -0.94
N GLN A 109 12.13 11.47 -0.75
CA GLN A 109 11.31 12.25 0.18
C GLN A 109 11.07 11.53 1.51
N GLU A 110 11.10 10.20 1.50
CA GLU A 110 10.85 9.35 2.67
C GLU A 110 12.05 8.43 2.92
N PRO A 111 12.93 8.76 3.89
CA PRO A 111 14.18 8.02 4.15
C PRO A 111 13.97 6.55 4.52
N ARG A 112 12.78 6.18 5.01
CA ARG A 112 12.44 4.78 5.33
C ARG A 112 12.21 3.94 4.07
N VAL A 113 11.96 4.56 2.91
CA VAL A 113 11.73 3.85 1.64
C VAL A 113 13.07 3.55 0.96
N ARG A 114 13.30 2.30 0.64
CA ARG A 114 14.48 1.82 -0.07
C ARG A 114 14.07 1.09 -1.33
N LEU A 115 14.70 1.42 -2.44
CA LEU A 115 14.51 0.77 -3.74
C LEU A 115 15.63 -0.23 -4.00
N CYS A 116 15.26 -1.48 -4.28
CA CYS A 116 16.15 -2.52 -4.76
C CYS A 116 15.74 -2.90 -6.18
N VAL A 117 16.64 -2.80 -7.13
CA VAL A 117 16.36 -3.12 -8.54
C VAL A 117 17.03 -4.43 -8.91
N GLN A 118 16.25 -5.39 -9.41
CA GLN A 118 16.74 -6.55 -10.14
C GLN A 118 16.65 -6.24 -11.64
N GLU A 119 17.78 -6.27 -12.35
CA GLU A 119 17.83 -5.94 -13.77
C GLU A 119 16.97 -6.89 -14.63
N LYS A 120 16.93 -8.16 -14.25
CA LYS A 120 16.15 -9.19 -14.93
C LYS A 120 14.98 -9.63 -14.06
N ARG A 121 13.92 -10.06 -14.71
CA ARG A 121 12.75 -10.62 -14.03
C ARG A 121 13.05 -12.05 -13.58
N GLU A 122 13.33 -12.20 -12.29
CA GLU A 122 13.69 -13.48 -11.66
C GLU A 122 12.51 -14.17 -10.95
N GLY A 123 11.35 -13.54 -10.89
CA GLY A 123 10.16 -14.03 -10.22
C GLY A 123 10.00 -13.48 -8.78
N LYS A 124 8.77 -13.59 -8.24
CA LYS A 124 8.41 -13.02 -6.93
C LYS A 124 9.22 -13.64 -5.79
N ALA A 125 9.48 -14.94 -5.83
CA ALA A 125 10.25 -15.64 -4.81
C ALA A 125 11.70 -15.13 -4.70
N SER A 126 12.38 -14.84 -5.82
CA SER A 126 13.71 -14.22 -5.84
C SER A 126 13.66 -12.81 -5.22
N ALA A 127 12.65 -12.01 -5.57
CA ALA A 127 12.47 -10.67 -5.00
C ALA A 127 12.21 -10.73 -3.47
N ILE A 128 11.42 -11.69 -3.00
CA ILE A 128 11.20 -11.92 -1.55
C ILE A 128 12.52 -12.30 -0.87
N ASN A 129 13.31 -13.18 -1.47
CA ASN A 129 14.61 -13.59 -0.89
C ASN A 129 15.58 -12.40 -0.82
N LEU A 130 15.57 -11.51 -1.80
CA LEU A 130 16.35 -10.27 -1.76
C LEU A 130 15.89 -9.34 -0.64
N PHE A 131 14.58 -9.19 -0.47
CA PHE A 131 14.00 -8.45 0.65
C PHE A 131 14.42 -9.02 2.00
N LEU A 132 14.25 -10.35 2.22
CA LEU A 132 14.57 -11.02 3.49
C LEU A 132 16.05 -10.86 3.88
N LYS A 133 16.97 -10.82 2.92
CA LYS A 133 18.40 -10.55 3.18
C LYS A 133 18.66 -9.14 3.69
N GLN A 134 17.77 -8.19 3.43
CA GLN A 134 17.95 -6.78 3.74
C GLN A 134 17.07 -6.28 4.90
N ALA A 135 15.99 -7.00 5.20
CA ALA A 135 15.06 -6.66 6.27
C ALA A 135 15.74 -6.83 7.65
N ARG A 136 15.61 -5.80 8.49
CA ARG A 136 16.28 -5.70 9.79
C ARG A 136 15.37 -5.89 10.98
N SER A 137 14.08 -5.63 10.81
CA SER A 137 13.13 -5.72 11.92
C SER A 137 12.81 -7.16 12.28
N PRO A 138 12.43 -7.43 13.54
CA PRO A 138 12.05 -8.76 14.00
C PRO A 138 10.76 -9.30 13.39
N VAL A 139 9.90 -8.40 12.92
CA VAL A 139 8.69 -8.74 12.17
C VAL A 139 8.83 -8.17 10.75
N VAL A 140 8.53 -8.99 9.77
CA VAL A 140 8.51 -8.59 8.36
C VAL A 140 7.11 -8.71 7.80
N VAL A 141 6.74 -7.74 6.96
CA VAL A 141 5.43 -7.67 6.31
C VAL A 141 5.61 -7.74 4.80
N LEU A 142 4.86 -8.60 4.14
CA LEU A 142 4.80 -8.64 2.67
C LEU A 142 3.41 -8.22 2.21
N ILE A 143 3.38 -7.30 1.26
CA ILE A 143 2.16 -6.83 0.61
C ILE A 143 2.39 -6.74 -0.91
N GLY A 144 1.36 -7.02 -1.70
CA GLY A 144 1.39 -6.82 -3.15
C GLY A 144 1.47 -5.35 -3.52
N ALA A 145 2.16 -5.02 -4.61
CA ALA A 145 2.25 -3.66 -5.13
C ALA A 145 0.91 -3.12 -5.69
N ASP A 146 -0.08 -4.00 -5.84
CA ASP A 146 -1.45 -3.77 -6.31
C ASP A 146 -2.50 -3.98 -5.20
N VAL A 147 -2.11 -3.83 -3.93
CA VAL A 147 -2.97 -4.02 -2.76
C VAL A 147 -2.96 -2.75 -1.91
N ILE A 148 -4.14 -2.32 -1.46
CA ILE A 148 -4.29 -1.12 -0.62
C ILE A 148 -4.79 -1.53 0.77
N PRO A 149 -4.04 -1.25 1.85
CA PRO A 149 -4.48 -1.51 3.21
C PRO A 149 -5.56 -0.51 3.66
N GLU A 150 -6.49 -0.98 4.48
CA GLU A 150 -7.41 -0.11 5.22
C GLU A 150 -6.67 0.54 6.40
N THR A 151 -7.21 1.65 6.90
CA THR A 151 -6.70 2.29 8.12
C THR A 151 -6.61 1.27 9.25
N SER A 152 -5.51 1.23 9.99
CA SER A 152 -5.20 0.25 11.05
C SER A 152 -4.99 -1.21 10.58
N ALA A 153 -4.89 -1.47 9.28
CA ALA A 153 -4.65 -2.83 8.78
C ALA A 153 -3.32 -3.39 9.28
N LEU A 154 -2.27 -2.59 9.31
CA LEU A 154 -0.94 -3.00 9.79
C LEU A 154 -0.94 -3.22 11.30
N GLU A 155 -1.58 -2.34 12.07
CA GLU A 155 -1.70 -2.49 13.53
C GLU A 155 -2.40 -3.80 13.88
N ASN A 156 -3.55 -4.08 13.24
CA ASN A 156 -4.28 -5.32 13.43
C ASN A 156 -3.46 -6.54 13.00
N LEU A 157 -2.70 -6.43 11.90
CA LEU A 157 -1.86 -7.52 11.40
C LEU A 157 -0.72 -7.86 12.36
N CYS A 158 -0.13 -6.86 12.99
CA CYS A 158 1.03 -7.02 13.86
C CYS A 158 0.67 -7.27 15.33
N ALA A 159 -0.51 -6.87 15.80
CA ALA A 159 -0.92 -7.01 17.19
C ALA A 159 -0.75 -8.44 17.77
N PRO A 160 -1.03 -9.53 17.01
CA PRO A 160 -0.85 -10.89 17.54
C PRO A 160 0.59 -11.27 17.88
N PHE A 161 1.61 -10.58 17.34
CA PHE A 161 3.04 -10.89 17.65
C PHE A 161 3.46 -10.56 19.08
N LYS A 162 2.59 -9.94 19.87
CA LYS A 162 2.77 -9.84 21.33
C LYS A 162 2.84 -11.22 21.99
N ASP A 163 2.20 -12.23 21.40
CA ASP A 163 2.37 -13.63 21.79
C ASP A 163 3.59 -14.24 21.07
N PRO A 164 4.62 -14.71 21.79
CA PRO A 164 5.82 -15.29 21.20
C PRO A 164 5.56 -16.58 20.40
N LYS A 165 4.44 -17.25 20.61
CA LYS A 165 4.07 -18.48 19.89
C LYS A 165 3.63 -18.17 18.46
N ILE A 166 3.15 -16.96 18.19
CA ILE A 166 2.65 -16.57 16.88
C ILE A 166 3.83 -16.28 15.96
N GLY A 167 3.93 -17.03 14.88
CA GLY A 167 4.99 -16.88 13.88
C GLY A 167 4.57 -16.18 12.61
N MET A 168 3.28 -16.26 12.24
CA MET A 168 2.77 -15.62 11.03
C MET A 168 1.31 -15.24 11.18
N VAL A 169 0.98 -14.07 10.66
CA VAL A 169 -0.39 -13.51 10.63
C VAL A 169 -0.72 -13.10 9.19
N GLY A 170 -1.92 -13.38 8.75
CA GLY A 170 -2.41 -12.92 7.44
C GLY A 170 -3.69 -12.12 7.57
N GLY A 171 -3.79 -11.04 6.79
CA GLY A 171 -4.95 -10.18 6.74
C GLY A 171 -6.06 -10.69 5.84
N ARG A 172 -7.14 -9.93 5.78
CA ARG A 172 -8.37 -10.20 5.05
C ARG A 172 -8.39 -9.44 3.72
N PRO A 173 -8.26 -10.10 2.58
CA PRO A 173 -8.50 -9.48 1.28
C PRO A 173 -9.98 -9.25 1.02
N VAL A 174 -10.30 -8.05 0.54
CA VAL A 174 -11.64 -7.64 0.11
C VAL A 174 -11.56 -7.15 -1.33
N PRO A 175 -12.17 -7.86 -2.29
CA PRO A 175 -12.07 -7.48 -3.69
C PRO A 175 -12.95 -6.28 -4.01
N VAL A 176 -12.43 -5.37 -4.84
CA VAL A 176 -13.17 -4.19 -5.33
C VAL A 176 -13.98 -4.46 -6.61
N ASN A 177 -13.96 -5.70 -7.10
CA ASN A 177 -14.68 -6.09 -8.30
C ASN A 177 -16.20 -5.87 -8.18
N ASP A 178 -16.82 -5.34 -9.23
CA ASP A 178 -18.27 -5.09 -9.27
C ASP A 178 -19.09 -6.40 -9.20
N PRO A 179 -19.81 -6.64 -8.11
CA PRO A 179 -20.60 -7.87 -7.92
C PRO A 179 -21.77 -8.00 -8.87
N SER A 180 -22.12 -6.97 -9.64
CA SER A 180 -23.19 -7.01 -10.64
C SER A 180 -22.80 -7.71 -11.95
N THR A 181 -21.50 -8.01 -12.12
CA THR A 181 -20.95 -8.78 -13.24
C THR A 181 -20.69 -10.22 -12.84
N PHE A 182 -20.67 -11.15 -13.82
CA PHE A 182 -20.35 -12.55 -13.56
C PHE A 182 -18.98 -12.74 -12.92
N MET A 183 -17.95 -12.11 -13.49
CA MET A 183 -16.58 -12.23 -12.95
C MET A 183 -16.44 -11.57 -11.59
N GLY A 184 -17.06 -10.42 -11.39
CA GLY A 184 -17.09 -9.78 -10.08
C GLY A 184 -17.77 -10.65 -9.02
N HIS A 185 -18.91 -11.28 -9.36
CA HIS A 185 -19.55 -12.25 -8.48
C HIS A 185 -18.63 -13.45 -8.16
N ALA A 186 -17.95 -14.01 -9.16
CA ALA A 186 -17.05 -15.15 -8.97
C ALA A 186 -15.85 -14.77 -8.06
N VAL A 187 -15.25 -13.59 -8.24
CA VAL A 187 -14.17 -13.09 -7.39
C VAL A 187 -14.65 -12.82 -5.95
N GLN A 188 -15.80 -12.15 -5.79
CA GLN A 188 -16.42 -11.91 -4.49
C GLN A 188 -16.72 -13.22 -3.75
N LEU A 189 -17.26 -14.23 -4.45
CA LEU A 189 -17.52 -15.55 -3.90
C LEU A 189 -16.22 -16.22 -3.42
N LEU A 190 -15.17 -16.19 -4.24
CA LEU A 190 -13.87 -16.78 -3.93
C LEU A 190 -13.28 -16.20 -2.64
N TRP A 191 -13.23 -14.87 -2.52
CA TRP A 191 -12.68 -14.21 -1.33
C TRP A 191 -13.56 -14.37 -0.10
N ARG A 192 -14.89 -14.42 -0.26
CA ARG A 192 -15.82 -14.72 0.83
C ARG A 192 -15.63 -16.14 1.37
N LEU A 193 -15.45 -17.12 0.49
CA LEU A 193 -15.16 -18.51 0.89
C LEU A 193 -13.78 -18.61 1.55
N HIS A 194 -12.80 -17.88 1.02
CA HIS A 194 -11.47 -17.79 1.62
C HIS A 194 -11.55 -17.25 3.06
N ASP A 195 -12.19 -16.10 3.30
CA ASP A 195 -12.38 -15.51 4.63
C ASP A 195 -12.99 -16.51 5.61
N ARG A 196 -14.08 -17.18 5.21
CA ARG A 196 -14.78 -18.13 6.07
C ARG A 196 -13.96 -19.38 6.38
N VAL A 197 -13.21 -19.90 5.44
CA VAL A 197 -12.33 -21.06 5.65
C VAL A 197 -11.12 -20.66 6.50
N ALA A 198 -10.52 -19.51 6.22
CA ALA A 198 -9.32 -19.02 6.91
C ALA A 198 -9.57 -18.70 8.39
N ARG A 199 -10.80 -18.30 8.77
CA ARG A 199 -11.21 -18.13 10.19
C ARG A 199 -11.20 -19.43 11.00
N ILE A 200 -11.33 -20.57 10.34
CA ILE A 200 -11.36 -21.89 10.99
C ILE A 200 -9.97 -22.56 10.88
N HIS A 201 -9.39 -22.46 9.71
CA HIS A 201 -8.09 -23.03 9.37
C HIS A 201 -7.30 -21.97 8.61
N PRO A 202 -6.33 -21.29 9.24
CA PRO A 202 -5.57 -20.21 8.63
C PRO A 202 -5.00 -20.59 7.25
N LYS A 203 -5.35 -19.82 6.24
CA LYS A 203 -4.73 -19.78 4.93
C LYS A 203 -4.48 -18.33 4.61
N LEU A 204 -3.22 -17.93 4.57
CA LEU A 204 -2.77 -16.56 4.56
C LEU A 204 -2.36 -16.17 3.13
N GLY A 205 -2.52 -14.90 2.79
CA GLY A 205 -2.16 -14.39 1.46
C GLY A 205 -2.52 -12.90 1.30
N GLU A 206 -2.11 -12.29 0.18
CA GLU A 206 -2.23 -10.88 -0.20
C GLU A 206 -1.45 -9.92 0.71
N VAL A 207 -1.73 -9.92 2.02
CA VAL A 207 -0.93 -9.28 3.05
C VAL A 207 -0.63 -10.28 4.17
N ILE A 208 0.64 -10.40 4.50
CA ILE A 208 1.12 -11.29 5.57
C ILE A 208 2.20 -10.59 6.38
N ALA A 209 2.20 -10.86 7.68
CA ALA A 209 3.32 -10.55 8.56
C ALA A 209 3.88 -11.83 9.15
N PHE A 210 5.18 -11.92 9.37
CA PHE A 210 5.79 -13.07 10.01
C PHE A 210 7.09 -12.70 10.72
N ARG A 211 7.50 -13.53 11.69
CA ARG A 211 8.79 -13.35 12.36
C ARG A 211 9.92 -13.54 11.36
N ASN A 212 10.91 -12.67 11.45
CA ASN A 212 12.09 -12.70 10.57
C ASN A 212 13.06 -13.82 11.01
N VAL A 213 12.59 -15.08 10.92
CA VAL A 213 13.32 -16.29 11.36
C VAL A 213 13.65 -17.23 10.21
N ILE A 214 13.28 -16.87 8.98
CA ILE A 214 13.59 -17.64 7.78
C ILE A 214 14.57 -16.86 6.91
N SER A 215 15.55 -17.52 6.33
CA SER A 215 16.56 -16.89 5.46
C SER A 215 16.10 -16.75 4.01
N GLY A 216 15.02 -17.42 3.61
CA GLY A 216 14.48 -17.38 2.26
C GLY A 216 13.47 -18.49 2.00
N ILE A 217 12.90 -18.46 0.80
CA ILE A 217 11.94 -19.43 0.28
C ILE A 217 12.47 -20.08 -1.01
N PRO A 218 11.96 -21.24 -1.42
CA PRO A 218 12.35 -21.86 -2.70
C PRO A 218 12.10 -20.91 -3.86
N THR A 219 13.12 -20.63 -4.67
CA THR A 219 13.07 -19.68 -5.80
C THR A 219 12.10 -20.10 -6.89
N ASN A 220 11.76 -21.37 -6.97
CA ASN A 220 10.81 -21.94 -7.91
C ASN A 220 9.38 -22.02 -7.37
N SER A 221 9.06 -21.32 -6.26
CA SER A 221 7.70 -21.21 -5.72
C SER A 221 6.82 -20.35 -6.64
N ALA A 222 5.58 -20.79 -6.83
CA ALA A 222 4.54 -20.04 -7.53
C ALA A 222 3.46 -19.51 -6.56
N VAL A 223 3.56 -19.88 -5.27
CA VAL A 223 2.65 -19.50 -4.16
C VAL A 223 3.50 -19.19 -2.92
N ASP A 224 4.12 -18.02 -2.95
CA ASP A 224 5.17 -17.63 -2.01
C ASP A 224 4.66 -17.60 -0.57
N GLU A 225 3.46 -17.06 -0.36
CA GLU A 225 2.83 -16.96 0.96
C GLU A 225 2.62 -18.35 1.60
N ILE A 226 2.28 -19.36 0.80
CA ILE A 226 2.09 -20.74 1.28
C ILE A 226 3.42 -21.40 1.56
N SER A 227 4.48 -21.09 0.81
CA SER A 227 5.82 -21.56 1.09
C SER A 227 6.34 -21.00 2.43
N ILE A 228 6.10 -19.71 2.70
CA ILE A 228 6.43 -19.07 3.98
C ILE A 228 5.63 -19.72 5.12
N GLN A 229 4.32 -19.90 4.91
CA GLN A 229 3.42 -20.52 5.87
C GLN A 229 3.89 -21.94 6.25
N ALA A 230 4.34 -22.71 5.28
CA ALA A 230 4.90 -24.03 5.50
C ALA A 230 6.17 -23.98 6.36
N LEU A 231 7.11 -23.09 6.04
CA LEU A 231 8.37 -22.95 6.78
C LEU A 231 8.15 -22.49 8.23
N ILE A 232 7.32 -21.48 8.45
CA ILE A 232 7.00 -20.97 9.79
C ILE A 232 6.31 -22.05 10.63
N SER A 233 5.38 -22.82 10.03
CA SER A 233 4.72 -23.94 10.72
C SER A 233 5.69 -25.06 11.08
N GLN A 234 6.67 -25.37 10.21
CA GLN A 234 7.71 -26.37 10.48
C GLN A 234 8.66 -25.96 11.62
N LEU A 235 8.83 -24.65 11.85
CA LEU A 235 9.56 -24.12 13.00
C LEU A 235 8.76 -24.20 14.31
N GLY A 236 7.52 -24.71 14.29
CA GLY A 236 6.68 -24.89 15.46
C GLY A 236 5.86 -23.66 15.87
N TYR A 237 5.84 -22.61 15.07
CA TYR A 237 5.03 -21.43 15.33
C TYR A 237 3.56 -21.62 14.93
N GLU A 238 2.69 -20.92 15.64
CA GLU A 238 1.27 -20.82 15.33
C GLU A 238 1.02 -19.77 14.23
N LEU A 239 -0.05 -20.02 13.46
CA LEU A 239 -0.48 -19.20 12.35
C LEU A 239 -1.85 -18.59 12.66
N ILE A 240 -2.02 -17.29 12.41
CA ILE A 240 -3.29 -16.58 12.66
C ILE A 240 -3.81 -15.93 11.38
N TYR A 241 -5.12 -16.04 11.17
CA TYR A 241 -5.84 -15.20 10.22
C TYR A 241 -6.55 -14.08 10.97
N GLU A 242 -6.17 -12.83 10.69
CA GLU A 242 -6.71 -11.64 11.36
C GLU A 242 -7.71 -10.91 10.45
N PRO A 243 -9.02 -11.12 10.65
CA PRO A 243 -10.04 -10.58 9.77
C PRO A 243 -10.25 -9.06 9.88
N SER A 244 -9.74 -8.41 10.92
CA SER A 244 -9.78 -6.95 11.07
C SER A 244 -8.64 -6.25 10.34
N SER A 245 -7.58 -6.97 9.95
CA SER A 245 -6.55 -6.48 9.05
C SER A 245 -7.05 -6.55 7.60
N VAL A 246 -7.79 -5.53 7.16
CA VAL A 246 -8.44 -5.50 5.84
C VAL A 246 -7.52 -4.89 4.80
N VAL A 247 -7.43 -5.55 3.64
CA VAL A 247 -6.77 -5.01 2.46
C VAL A 247 -7.66 -5.14 1.23
N TYR A 248 -7.60 -4.15 0.35
CA TYR A 248 -8.36 -4.13 -0.89
C TYR A 248 -7.50 -4.59 -2.06
N ASN A 249 -8.03 -5.50 -2.86
CA ASN A 249 -7.38 -5.99 -4.07
C ASN A 249 -8.37 -6.05 -5.24
N LYS A 250 -7.85 -6.21 -6.45
CA LYS A 250 -8.66 -6.37 -7.66
C LYS A 250 -8.40 -7.75 -8.27
N GLY A 251 -9.43 -8.55 -8.32
CA GLY A 251 -9.37 -9.85 -8.99
C GLY A 251 -9.57 -9.73 -10.52
N PRO A 252 -9.39 -10.85 -11.26
CA PRO A 252 -9.55 -10.89 -12.72
C PRO A 252 -10.92 -10.41 -13.20
N LEU A 253 -10.94 -9.65 -14.31
CA LEU A 253 -12.15 -9.13 -14.92
C LEU A 253 -12.72 -10.03 -16.02
N ASN A 254 -11.99 -11.03 -16.47
CA ASN A 254 -12.40 -11.96 -17.51
C ASN A 254 -12.03 -13.41 -17.18
N VAL A 255 -12.72 -14.35 -17.84
CA VAL A 255 -12.58 -15.80 -17.59
C VAL A 255 -11.18 -16.30 -17.91
N ARG A 256 -10.54 -15.78 -18.95
CA ARG A 256 -9.19 -16.21 -19.36
C ARG A 256 -8.16 -15.93 -18.28
N ASP A 257 -8.20 -14.71 -17.71
CA ASP A 257 -7.28 -14.28 -16.67
C ASP A 257 -7.57 -15.01 -15.35
N PHE A 258 -8.84 -15.24 -15.04
CA PHE A 258 -9.24 -16.04 -13.90
C PHE A 258 -8.68 -17.47 -13.99
N LEU A 259 -8.89 -18.16 -15.10
CA LEU A 259 -8.39 -19.51 -15.30
C LEU A 259 -6.85 -19.55 -15.24
N ARG A 260 -6.16 -18.58 -15.86
CA ARG A 260 -4.70 -18.46 -15.84
C ARG A 260 -4.17 -18.32 -14.39
N GLN A 261 -4.78 -17.45 -13.60
CA GLN A 261 -4.39 -17.23 -12.21
C GLN A 261 -4.67 -18.48 -11.35
N ARG A 262 -5.88 -19.03 -11.41
CA ARG A 262 -6.29 -20.18 -10.60
C ARG A 262 -5.53 -21.46 -10.93
N ARG A 263 -5.29 -21.74 -12.21
CA ARG A 263 -4.45 -22.83 -12.70
C ARG A 263 -3.04 -22.78 -12.09
N ARG A 264 -2.38 -21.61 -12.17
CA ARG A 264 -1.05 -21.38 -11.60
C ARG A 264 -1.03 -21.60 -10.09
N ILE A 265 -1.99 -21.00 -9.37
CA ILE A 265 -2.09 -21.12 -7.91
C ILE A 265 -2.25 -22.58 -7.51
N TYR A 266 -3.11 -23.33 -8.20
CA TYR A 266 -3.36 -24.72 -7.87
C TYR A 266 -2.13 -25.61 -8.14
N ALA A 267 -1.44 -25.45 -9.27
CA ALA A 267 -0.18 -26.14 -9.54
C ALA A 267 0.89 -25.83 -8.49
N GLY A 268 0.99 -24.56 -8.04
CA GLY A 268 1.89 -24.14 -6.99
C GLY A 268 1.58 -24.80 -5.65
N HIS A 269 0.31 -24.90 -5.26
CA HIS A 269 -0.10 -25.62 -4.06
C HIS A 269 0.29 -27.11 -4.07
N LEU A 270 0.11 -27.78 -5.22
CA LEU A 270 0.53 -29.19 -5.36
C LEU A 270 2.05 -29.32 -5.20
N LYS A 271 2.83 -28.37 -5.70
CA LYS A 271 4.29 -28.35 -5.57
C LYS A 271 4.72 -28.15 -4.11
N VAL A 272 4.13 -27.19 -3.38
CA VAL A 272 4.40 -26.97 -1.95
C VAL A 272 4.03 -28.21 -1.14
N ARG A 273 2.88 -28.83 -1.42
CA ARG A 273 2.47 -30.09 -0.76
C ARG A 273 3.51 -31.18 -0.96
N ALA A 274 4.05 -31.33 -2.18
CA ALA A 274 5.04 -32.37 -2.48
C ALA A 274 6.43 -32.07 -1.90
N GLN A 275 6.87 -30.81 -1.91
CA GLN A 275 8.24 -30.42 -1.52
C GLN A 275 8.37 -30.05 -0.03
N GLN A 276 7.34 -29.44 0.55
CA GLN A 276 7.36 -28.94 1.93
C GLN A 276 6.41 -29.71 2.86
N ASN A 277 5.75 -30.78 2.38
CA ASN A 277 4.77 -31.57 3.11
C ASN A 277 3.69 -30.70 3.81
N TYR A 278 3.26 -29.62 3.15
CA TYR A 278 2.28 -28.68 3.67
C TYR A 278 1.07 -28.55 2.75
N GLU A 279 -0.14 -28.71 3.28
CA GLU A 279 -1.39 -28.59 2.53
C GLU A 279 -2.23 -27.42 3.04
N ALA A 280 -2.42 -26.41 2.21
CA ALA A 280 -3.28 -25.29 2.54
C ALA A 280 -4.75 -25.73 2.69
N SER A 281 -5.46 -25.18 3.68
CA SER A 281 -6.84 -25.53 4.01
C SER A 281 -7.82 -25.41 2.84
N THR A 282 -7.57 -24.47 1.91
CA THR A 282 -8.39 -24.27 0.71
C THR A 282 -8.17 -25.32 -0.40
N MET A 283 -7.21 -26.24 -0.23
CA MET A 283 -7.07 -27.39 -1.13
C MET A 283 -8.15 -28.45 -0.88
N LYS A 284 -8.62 -28.57 0.35
CA LYS A 284 -9.65 -29.54 0.76
C LYS A 284 -11.02 -29.11 0.28
N VAL A 285 -11.74 -30.02 -0.39
CA VAL A 285 -13.06 -29.73 -0.96
C VAL A 285 -14.14 -29.60 0.13
N SER A 286 -14.07 -30.44 1.18
CA SER A 286 -15.12 -30.51 2.20
C SER A 286 -15.33 -29.22 2.99
N PRO A 287 -14.28 -28.49 3.47
CA PRO A 287 -14.48 -27.20 4.11
C PRO A 287 -15.08 -26.15 3.18
N ILE A 288 -14.65 -26.12 1.91
CA ILE A 288 -15.16 -25.18 0.91
C ILE A 288 -16.64 -25.45 0.63
N ALA A 289 -17.03 -26.72 0.39
CA ALA A 289 -18.40 -27.10 0.13
C ALA A 289 -19.32 -26.74 1.31
N ARG A 290 -18.88 -27.01 2.55
CA ARG A 290 -19.62 -26.64 3.77
C ARG A 290 -19.84 -25.13 3.84
N GLN A 291 -18.80 -24.32 3.59
CA GLN A 291 -18.91 -22.87 3.61
C GLN A 291 -19.74 -22.32 2.45
N LEU A 292 -19.68 -22.93 1.27
CA LEU A 292 -20.55 -22.56 0.13
C LEU A 292 -22.04 -22.76 0.47
N ILE A 293 -22.40 -23.89 1.08
CA ILE A 293 -23.76 -24.16 1.54
C ILE A 293 -24.18 -23.14 2.62
N ALA A 294 -23.30 -22.85 3.58
CA ALA A 294 -23.56 -21.86 4.63
C ALA A 294 -23.74 -20.43 4.09
N CYS A 295 -23.14 -20.10 2.94
CA CYS A 295 -23.26 -18.79 2.29
C CYS A 295 -24.44 -18.68 1.29
N ARG A 296 -25.23 -19.73 1.09
CA ARG A 296 -26.24 -19.77 0.02
C ARG A 296 -27.20 -18.58 -0.01
N HIS A 297 -27.58 -18.03 1.14
CA HIS A 297 -28.45 -16.85 1.23
C HIS A 297 -27.84 -15.59 0.60
N PHE A 298 -26.50 -15.48 0.55
CA PHE A 298 -25.81 -14.35 -0.05
C PHE A 298 -25.38 -14.61 -1.50
N THR A 299 -25.15 -15.88 -1.87
CA THR A 299 -24.56 -16.25 -3.16
C THR A 299 -25.60 -16.81 -4.13
N MET A 300 -26.80 -17.17 -3.66
CA MET A 300 -27.88 -17.78 -4.42
C MET A 300 -29.24 -17.16 -4.10
N SER A 301 -29.28 -15.88 -3.70
CA SER A 301 -30.55 -15.19 -3.35
C SER A 301 -31.44 -14.93 -4.56
N THR A 302 -30.88 -14.91 -5.76
CA THR A 302 -31.63 -14.80 -7.01
C THR A 302 -31.25 -15.95 -7.96
N PRO A 303 -32.11 -16.34 -8.92
CA PRO A 303 -31.77 -17.36 -9.93
C PRO A 303 -30.50 -17.02 -10.71
N ARG A 304 -30.29 -15.74 -11.04
CA ARG A 304 -29.08 -15.25 -11.70
C ARG A 304 -27.82 -15.50 -10.86
N GLN A 305 -27.87 -15.20 -9.58
CA GLN A 305 -26.74 -15.44 -8.68
C GLN A 305 -26.48 -16.94 -8.48
N ALA A 306 -27.50 -17.75 -8.39
CA ALA A 306 -27.35 -19.21 -8.32
C ALA A 306 -26.64 -19.76 -9.56
N MET A 307 -27.07 -19.33 -10.76
CA MET A 307 -26.43 -19.69 -12.02
C MET A 307 -24.96 -19.24 -12.07
N TRP A 308 -24.66 -18.00 -11.63
CA TRP A 308 -23.31 -17.49 -11.59
C TRP A 308 -22.43 -18.20 -10.57
N THR A 309 -22.97 -18.55 -9.40
CA THR A 309 -22.28 -19.36 -8.41
C THR A 309 -21.92 -20.73 -8.96
N PHE A 310 -22.87 -21.39 -9.64
CA PHE A 310 -22.63 -22.66 -10.32
C PHE A 310 -21.52 -22.52 -11.39
N GLY A 311 -21.61 -21.49 -12.24
CA GLY A 311 -20.57 -21.18 -13.24
C GLY A 311 -19.20 -20.95 -12.64
N ALA A 312 -19.12 -20.21 -11.53
CA ALA A 312 -17.85 -19.97 -10.82
C ALA A 312 -17.25 -21.27 -10.23
N VAL A 313 -18.07 -22.15 -9.68
CA VAL A 313 -17.64 -23.47 -9.20
C VAL A 313 -17.12 -24.35 -10.33
N VAL A 314 -17.80 -24.35 -11.48
CA VAL A 314 -17.34 -25.09 -12.68
C VAL A 314 -16.01 -24.54 -13.18
N LEU A 315 -15.84 -23.21 -13.26
CA LEU A 315 -14.59 -22.57 -13.66
C LEU A 315 -13.44 -22.92 -12.71
N GLU A 316 -13.68 -22.88 -11.40
CA GLU A 316 -12.67 -23.27 -10.40
C GLU A 316 -12.29 -24.75 -10.56
N GLY A 317 -13.26 -25.65 -10.73
CA GLY A 317 -13.02 -27.08 -11.00
C GLY A 317 -12.16 -27.28 -12.25
N PHE A 318 -12.47 -26.59 -13.34
CA PHE A 318 -11.70 -26.65 -14.57
C PHE A 318 -10.29 -26.11 -14.41
N ALA A 319 -10.12 -24.99 -13.71
CA ALA A 319 -8.79 -24.43 -13.40
C ALA A 319 -7.95 -25.41 -12.58
N ARG A 320 -8.53 -26.11 -11.61
CA ARG A 320 -7.85 -27.14 -10.81
C ARG A 320 -7.41 -28.33 -11.67
N LEU A 321 -8.24 -28.78 -12.59
CA LEU A 321 -7.86 -29.83 -13.54
C LEU A 321 -6.66 -29.42 -14.41
N GLN A 322 -6.70 -28.18 -14.94
CA GLN A 322 -5.58 -27.64 -15.70
C GLN A 322 -4.31 -27.50 -14.85
N GLY A 323 -4.43 -27.04 -13.60
CA GLY A 323 -3.31 -26.92 -12.67
C GLY A 323 -2.71 -28.28 -12.29
N SER A 324 -3.53 -29.32 -12.13
CA SER A 324 -3.08 -30.71 -11.95
C SER A 324 -2.29 -31.22 -13.16
N TYR A 325 -2.78 -30.92 -14.35
CA TYR A 325 -2.08 -31.28 -15.60
C TYR A 325 -0.72 -30.59 -15.71
N ASP A 326 -0.65 -29.28 -15.37
CA ASP A 326 0.62 -28.54 -15.34
C ASP A 326 1.62 -29.13 -14.36
N TYR A 327 1.16 -29.43 -13.15
CA TYR A 327 1.99 -30.07 -12.14
C TYR A 327 2.54 -31.41 -12.63
N TRP A 328 1.68 -32.25 -13.21
CA TRP A 328 2.08 -33.53 -13.77
C TRP A 328 3.10 -33.38 -14.91
N ARG A 329 2.92 -32.37 -15.80
CA ARG A 329 3.84 -32.02 -16.89
C ARG A 329 5.11 -31.31 -16.41
N LYS A 330 5.26 -31.05 -15.12
CA LYS A 330 6.35 -30.27 -14.53
C LYS A 330 6.49 -28.86 -15.15
N HIS A 331 5.38 -28.27 -15.57
CA HIS A 331 5.38 -26.92 -16.10
C HIS A 331 5.69 -25.91 -14.97
N GLU A 332 6.74 -25.11 -15.15
CA GLU A 332 7.16 -24.12 -14.16
C GLU A 332 6.35 -22.83 -14.26
N HIS A 333 5.88 -22.34 -13.11
CA HIS A 333 5.08 -21.12 -13.00
C HIS A 333 5.74 -20.05 -12.10
N HIS A 334 7.02 -20.16 -11.79
CA HIS A 334 7.73 -19.23 -10.90
C HIS A 334 7.89 -17.83 -11.50
N ILE A 335 8.04 -17.72 -12.83
CA ILE A 335 7.97 -16.46 -13.56
C ILE A 335 6.61 -16.39 -14.25
N TRP A 336 5.64 -15.76 -13.61
CA TRP A 336 4.26 -15.71 -14.11
C TRP A 336 3.98 -14.47 -14.95
N GLN A 337 3.19 -14.65 -16.00
CA GLN A 337 2.75 -13.54 -16.84
C GLN A 337 1.85 -12.61 -16.01
N ALA A 338 2.11 -11.31 -16.10
CA ALA A 338 1.25 -10.31 -15.47
C ALA A 338 -0.19 -10.43 -16.00
N VAL A 339 -1.14 -10.21 -15.13
CA VAL A 339 -2.57 -10.18 -15.48
C VAL A 339 -2.99 -8.71 -15.53
N ASP A 340 -3.02 -8.13 -16.73
CA ASP A 340 -3.27 -6.70 -16.91
C ASP A 340 -4.64 -6.26 -16.39
N SER A 341 -5.64 -7.16 -16.38
CA SER A 341 -6.98 -6.86 -15.87
C SER A 341 -7.04 -6.67 -14.35
N THR A 342 -6.03 -7.10 -13.60
CA THR A 342 -5.95 -6.89 -12.14
C THR A 342 -5.20 -5.60 -11.77
N LYS A 343 -4.48 -5.00 -12.71
CA LYS A 343 -3.83 -3.70 -12.54
C LYS A 343 -4.87 -2.58 -12.57
N ASN A 344 -4.56 -1.41 -12.05
CA ASN A 344 -5.45 -0.26 -11.93
C ASN A 344 -6.55 -0.44 -10.86
N LEU A 345 -6.13 -0.38 -9.60
CA LEU A 345 -7.03 -0.05 -8.50
C LEU A 345 -7.41 1.43 -8.63
N GLU A 346 -8.61 1.72 -9.16
CA GLU A 346 -9.08 3.10 -9.23
C GLU A 346 -9.32 3.63 -7.80
N PRO A 347 -8.57 4.67 -7.37
CA PRO A 347 -8.70 5.23 -6.01
C PRO A 347 -10.09 5.77 -5.69
N GLY A 348 -10.91 6.04 -6.71
CA GLY A 348 -12.28 6.54 -6.56
C GLY A 348 -13.28 5.52 -6.01
N GLN A 349 -12.98 4.22 -6.08
CA GLN A 349 -13.81 3.15 -5.50
C GLN A 349 -13.46 2.85 -4.04
N LEU A 350 -12.27 3.24 -3.62
CA LEU A 350 -11.81 3.12 -2.26
C LEU A 350 -11.95 4.50 -1.61
N ARG A 351 -12.53 4.58 -0.42
CA ARG A 351 -12.38 5.74 0.46
C ARG A 351 -10.95 5.78 1.01
N VAL A 352 -9.97 5.56 0.15
CA VAL A 352 -8.58 5.82 0.50
C VAL A 352 -8.48 7.33 0.61
N ARG A 353 -8.29 7.82 1.83
CA ARG A 353 -7.83 9.20 2.02
C ARG A 353 -6.56 9.30 1.18
N ARG A 354 -6.62 10.07 0.09
CA ARG A 354 -5.42 10.46 -0.64
C ARG A 354 -4.53 11.17 0.36
N ILE A 355 -3.46 10.54 0.74
CA ILE A 355 -2.41 11.20 1.48
C ILE A 355 -1.26 11.37 0.52
N CYS A 356 -1.39 12.43 -0.19
CA CYS A 356 -0.20 13.15 -0.63
C CYS A 356 0.16 14.07 0.54
N ASN A 357 1.38 14.02 1.02
CA ASN A 357 1.95 15.06 1.88
C ASN A 357 2.12 16.39 1.12
N ALA A 358 1.47 16.55 -0.02
CA ALA A 358 1.36 17.80 -0.71
C ALA A 358 0.47 18.73 0.12
N GLN A 359 1.06 19.71 0.74
CA GLN A 359 0.34 20.84 1.31
C GLN A 359 0.18 21.89 0.21
N SER A 360 -1.06 22.26 -0.07
CA SER A 360 -1.32 23.38 -0.94
C SER A 360 -1.75 24.59 -0.11
N VAL A 361 -1.12 25.71 -0.37
CA VAL A 361 -1.52 27.01 0.16
C VAL A 361 -2.29 27.72 -0.91
N ILE A 362 -3.57 28.01 -0.65
CA ILE A 362 -4.40 28.79 -1.53
C ILE A 362 -4.49 30.20 -0.96
N ILE A 363 -4.11 31.18 -1.75
CA ILE A 363 -4.18 32.59 -1.39
C ILE A 363 -5.37 33.18 -2.13
N PHE A 364 -6.33 33.70 -1.37
CA PHE A 364 -7.51 34.40 -1.90
C PHE A 364 -7.35 35.89 -1.64
N ARG A 365 -7.52 36.69 -2.67
CA ARG A 365 -7.60 38.15 -2.55
C ARG A 365 -9.03 38.57 -2.77
N PHE A 366 -9.59 39.26 -1.78
CA PHE A 366 -10.92 39.85 -1.84
C PHE A 366 -10.80 41.22 -2.51
N ILE A 367 -11.57 41.43 -3.59
CA ILE A 367 -11.59 42.66 -4.37
C ILE A 367 -13.01 43.24 -4.26
N LEU A 368 -13.13 44.45 -3.77
CA LEU A 368 -14.40 45.14 -3.66
C LEU A 368 -14.68 45.90 -4.96
N GLU A 369 -15.77 45.57 -5.66
CA GLU A 369 -16.15 46.28 -6.89
C GLU A 369 -16.83 47.62 -6.52
N GLY A 370 -16.26 48.73 -6.98
CA GLY A 370 -16.85 50.08 -6.79
C GLY A 370 -15.87 51.17 -6.36
N ALA A 371 -14.61 50.83 -6.15
CA ALA A 371 -13.58 51.81 -5.77
C ALA A 371 -12.79 52.30 -7.00
N LYS A 372 -12.87 53.59 -7.30
CA LYS A 372 -12.01 54.28 -8.28
C LYS A 372 -10.80 54.89 -7.59
N GLY A 373 -9.65 54.40 -7.93
CA GLY A 373 -8.30 54.60 -7.54
C GLY A 373 -7.76 55.95 -7.15
N ASN A 374 -7.04 55.98 -6.03
CA ASN A 374 -5.83 56.75 -5.69
C ASN A 374 -5.21 56.09 -4.46
N ASP A 375 -3.88 56.13 -4.28
CA ASP A 375 -3.14 55.35 -3.30
C ASP A 375 -3.62 55.50 -1.82
N VAL A 376 -4.22 56.60 -1.44
CA VAL A 376 -4.82 56.82 -0.09
C VAL A 376 -6.08 55.97 0.14
N TYR A 377 -6.74 55.52 -0.94
CA TYR A 377 -7.92 54.64 -0.85
C TYR A 377 -7.57 53.17 -0.74
N ARG A 378 -6.38 52.75 -1.14
CA ARG A 378 -5.94 51.35 -1.09
C ARG A 378 -5.88 50.78 0.33
N GLU A 379 -5.33 51.51 1.29
CA GLU A 379 -5.28 51.04 2.70
C GLU A 379 -6.69 50.89 3.30
N ARG A 380 -7.61 51.74 2.91
CA ARG A 380 -9.00 51.69 3.35
C ARG A 380 -9.77 50.55 2.73
N GLU A 381 -9.53 50.28 1.45
CA GLU A 381 -10.10 49.17 0.70
C GLU A 381 -9.58 47.82 1.25
N ASP A 382 -8.30 47.72 1.54
CA ASP A 382 -7.68 46.52 2.14
C ASP A 382 -8.25 46.26 3.54
N HIS A 383 -8.54 47.29 4.32
CA HIS A 383 -9.18 47.18 5.62
C HIS A 383 -10.63 46.67 5.52
N GLU A 384 -11.42 47.23 4.59
CA GLU A 384 -12.80 46.83 4.34
C GLU A 384 -12.86 45.40 3.75
N ALA A 385 -11.97 45.03 2.84
CA ALA A 385 -11.84 43.67 2.30
C ALA A 385 -11.45 42.66 3.41
N THR A 386 -10.58 43.04 4.33
CA THR A 386 -10.23 42.24 5.50
C THR A 386 -11.42 42.01 6.43
N GLU A 387 -12.24 43.01 6.63
CA GLU A 387 -13.45 42.90 7.47
C GLU A 387 -14.49 41.99 6.81
N VAL A 388 -14.68 42.07 5.49
CA VAL A 388 -15.52 41.13 4.73
C VAL A 388 -15.02 39.71 4.85
N ALA A 389 -13.71 39.50 4.64
CA ALA A 389 -13.10 38.16 4.74
C ALA A 389 -13.30 37.58 6.16
N ARG A 390 -13.14 38.39 7.21
CA ARG A 390 -13.37 37.96 8.60
C ARG A 390 -14.84 37.59 8.88
N LYS A 391 -15.78 38.35 8.37
CA LYS A 391 -17.23 38.06 8.49
C LYS A 391 -17.63 36.77 7.78
N LEU A 392 -16.99 36.47 6.64
CA LEU A 392 -17.24 35.24 5.88
C LEU A 392 -16.49 34.02 6.42
N LEU A 393 -15.45 34.20 7.23
CA LEU A 393 -14.60 33.13 7.73
C LEU A 393 -15.36 31.96 8.41
N PRO A 394 -16.34 32.19 9.30
CA PRO A 394 -17.11 31.11 9.91
C PRO A 394 -17.89 30.27 8.90
N TYR A 395 -18.51 30.95 7.91
CA TYR A 395 -19.23 30.29 6.84
C TYR A 395 -18.29 29.51 5.90
N LEU A 396 -17.17 30.09 5.52
CA LEU A 396 -16.19 29.44 4.63
C LEU A 396 -15.52 28.24 5.31
N ARG A 397 -15.37 28.25 6.62
CA ARG A 397 -14.91 27.07 7.37
C ARG A 397 -15.81 25.85 7.21
N THR A 398 -17.11 26.04 6.94
CA THR A 398 -18.02 24.92 6.66
C THR A 398 -17.83 24.33 5.28
N LYS A 399 -17.06 24.99 4.37
CA LYS A 399 -16.80 24.57 3.00
C LYS A 399 -15.48 23.84 2.80
N ILE A 400 -14.66 23.77 3.84
CA ILE A 400 -13.38 23.04 3.87
C ILE A 400 -13.43 21.90 4.88
N ARG A 401 -12.44 21.03 4.87
CA ARG A 401 -12.33 19.92 5.81
C ARG A 401 -11.96 20.43 7.20
N LYS A 402 -12.23 19.62 8.22
CA LYS A 402 -11.96 19.96 9.63
C LYS A 402 -10.46 20.13 9.92
N GLU A 403 -9.63 19.36 9.20
CA GLU A 403 -8.16 19.38 9.26
C GLU A 403 -7.51 20.53 8.50
N ASP A 404 -8.23 21.14 7.54
CA ASP A 404 -7.72 22.26 6.76
C ASP A 404 -7.77 23.56 7.60
N LYS A 405 -6.77 24.43 7.39
CA LYS A 405 -6.68 25.70 8.11
C LYS A 405 -7.07 26.85 7.21
N LEU A 406 -7.88 27.76 7.74
CA LEU A 406 -8.27 28.99 7.07
C LEU A 406 -7.94 30.17 7.97
N SER A 407 -7.21 31.15 7.46
CA SER A 407 -6.80 32.34 8.18
C SER A 407 -7.00 33.59 7.30
N VAL A 408 -7.25 34.70 7.94
CA VAL A 408 -7.36 36.02 7.29
C VAL A 408 -6.22 36.88 7.79
N ASN A 409 -5.42 37.37 6.87
CA ASN A 409 -4.33 38.33 7.14
C ASN A 409 -4.88 39.76 6.99
N GLY A 410 -4.10 40.77 7.34
CA GLY A 410 -4.35 42.14 6.94
C GLY A 410 -4.36 42.27 5.40
N SER A 411 -4.81 43.36 4.86
CA SER A 411 -4.79 43.65 3.39
C SER A 411 -5.75 42.79 2.53
N GLY A 412 -6.90 42.34 3.08
CA GLY A 412 -7.92 41.63 2.32
C GLY A 412 -7.49 40.24 1.81
N ILE A 413 -6.45 39.65 2.38
CA ILE A 413 -5.93 38.37 1.98
C ILE A 413 -6.41 37.29 2.95
N MET A 414 -6.98 36.21 2.41
CA MET A 414 -7.31 35.00 3.14
C MET A 414 -6.44 33.86 2.61
N THR A 415 -5.88 33.11 3.54
CA THR A 415 -5.03 31.97 3.22
C THR A 415 -5.70 30.68 3.68
N ALA A 416 -5.80 29.69 2.79
CA ALA A 416 -6.21 28.34 3.11
C ALA A 416 -5.02 27.41 2.96
N VAL A 417 -4.68 26.71 4.05
CA VAL A 417 -3.70 25.62 4.03
C VAL A 417 -4.47 24.32 4.02
N ILE A 418 -4.37 23.59 2.93
CA ILE A 418 -5.09 22.34 2.73
C ILE A 418 -4.13 21.20 2.42
N ARG A 419 -4.47 20.00 2.85
CA ARG A 419 -3.75 18.79 2.47
C ARG A 419 -4.35 18.26 1.16
N ALA A 420 -3.82 18.73 0.03
CA ALA A 420 -4.25 18.31 -1.29
C ALA A 420 -3.16 18.62 -2.33
N GLU A 421 -3.13 17.83 -3.39
CA GLU A 421 -2.39 18.14 -4.61
C GLU A 421 -3.01 19.33 -5.36
N GLN A 422 -2.31 19.81 -6.39
CA GLN A 422 -2.71 20.96 -7.19
C GLN A 422 -4.18 20.89 -7.68
N HIS A 423 -4.60 19.74 -8.21
CA HIS A 423 -5.98 19.55 -8.68
C HIS A 423 -7.00 19.61 -7.53
N GLY A 424 -6.69 19.03 -6.37
CA GLY A 424 -7.53 19.10 -5.18
C GLY A 424 -7.59 20.53 -4.61
N ALA A 425 -6.49 21.27 -4.66
CA ALA A 425 -6.42 22.67 -4.27
C ALA A 425 -7.30 23.55 -5.17
N GLU A 426 -7.27 23.31 -6.47
CA GLU A 426 -8.10 24.00 -7.45
C GLU A 426 -9.59 23.81 -7.17
N ILE A 427 -10.03 22.58 -6.89
CA ILE A 427 -11.42 22.27 -6.54
C ILE A 427 -11.85 23.02 -5.27
N VAL A 428 -11.01 23.09 -4.24
CA VAL A 428 -11.28 23.81 -3.00
C VAL A 428 -11.33 25.31 -3.26
N ALA A 429 -10.40 25.83 -4.07
CA ALA A 429 -10.34 27.23 -4.44
C ALA A 429 -11.62 27.69 -5.18
N GLN A 430 -12.06 26.91 -6.17
CA GLN A 430 -13.30 27.18 -6.90
C GLN A 430 -14.54 27.11 -6.00
N ARG A 431 -14.57 26.15 -5.06
CA ARG A 431 -15.65 26.02 -4.07
C ARG A 431 -15.74 27.23 -3.14
N ILE A 432 -14.60 27.71 -2.63
CA ILE A 432 -14.54 28.90 -1.78
C ILE A 432 -14.94 30.14 -2.60
N LYS A 433 -14.42 30.30 -3.80
CA LYS A 433 -14.79 31.38 -4.71
C LYS A 433 -16.29 31.43 -4.93
N ALA A 434 -16.90 30.33 -5.35
CA ALA A 434 -18.35 30.23 -5.56
C ALA A 434 -19.17 30.56 -4.29
N ALA A 435 -18.67 30.10 -3.12
CA ALA A 435 -19.31 30.37 -1.83
C ALA A 435 -19.24 31.83 -1.44
N VAL A 436 -18.15 32.55 -1.76
CA VAL A 436 -18.01 34.00 -1.55
C VAL A 436 -18.92 34.73 -2.49
N GLU A 437 -18.91 34.46 -3.79
CA GLU A 437 -19.75 35.10 -4.81
C GLU A 437 -21.25 34.92 -4.50
N ALA A 438 -21.66 33.74 -4.01
CA ALA A 438 -23.04 33.51 -3.57
C ALA A 438 -23.41 34.24 -2.27
N SER A 439 -22.43 34.56 -1.41
CA SER A 439 -22.63 35.18 -0.11
C SER A 439 -22.65 36.74 -0.19
N THR A 440 -22.04 37.31 -1.22
CA THR A 440 -21.91 38.77 -1.40
C THR A 440 -23.23 39.48 -1.54
N ALA A 441 -24.28 38.80 -2.01
CA ALA A 441 -25.66 39.33 -2.01
C ALA A 441 -26.22 39.57 -0.59
N ARG A 442 -25.51 39.22 0.50
CA ARG A 442 -26.00 39.32 1.89
C ARG A 442 -25.09 40.09 2.84
N VAL A 443 -23.92 40.53 2.40
CA VAL A 443 -22.98 41.27 3.27
C VAL A 443 -23.21 42.76 3.11
N GLY A 444 -24.23 43.31 3.78
CA GLY A 444 -24.42 44.75 3.89
C GLY A 444 -23.30 45.37 4.75
N MET A 445 -22.48 46.23 4.17
CA MET A 445 -21.55 47.10 4.87
C MET A 445 -22.08 48.55 4.90
N ARG A 446 -22.33 49.05 6.11
CA ARG A 446 -22.79 50.45 6.32
C ARG A 446 -23.93 50.88 5.42
N GLY A 447 -24.91 49.99 5.13
CA GLY A 447 -26.08 50.30 4.31
C GLY A 447 -25.83 50.34 2.80
N ARG A 448 -24.71 49.82 2.31
CA ARG A 448 -24.41 49.65 0.87
C ARG A 448 -24.20 48.18 0.56
N GLU A 449 -24.77 47.70 -0.53
CA GLU A 449 -24.42 46.42 -1.13
C GLU A 449 -23.05 46.54 -1.77
N VAL A 450 -22.10 45.69 -1.33
CA VAL A 450 -20.76 45.63 -1.89
C VAL A 450 -20.62 44.30 -2.61
N LYS A 451 -20.35 44.35 -3.90
CA LYS A 451 -20.03 43.14 -4.68
C LYS A 451 -18.57 42.79 -4.46
N VAL A 452 -18.32 41.56 -4.02
CA VAL A 452 -16.97 41.05 -3.72
C VAL A 452 -16.58 40.03 -4.79
N THR A 453 -15.49 40.31 -5.47
CA THR A 453 -14.86 39.33 -6.38
C THR A 453 -13.65 38.72 -5.70
N VAL A 454 -13.43 37.43 -5.88
CA VAL A 454 -12.29 36.73 -5.29
C VAL A 454 -11.39 36.24 -6.42
N ALA A 455 -10.16 36.71 -6.41
CA ALA A 455 -9.09 36.13 -7.18
C ALA A 455 -8.29 35.17 -6.26
N TYR A 456 -7.82 34.06 -6.80
CA TYR A 456 -6.99 33.10 -6.03
C TYR A 456 -5.79 32.63 -6.83
N SER A 457 -4.75 32.22 -6.08
CA SER A 457 -3.60 31.48 -6.59
C SER A 457 -3.34 30.30 -5.66
N SER A 458 -3.01 29.14 -6.19
CA SER A 458 -2.65 27.97 -5.43
C SER A 458 -1.16 27.68 -5.59
N LEU A 459 -0.50 27.47 -4.46
CA LEU A 459 0.89 27.07 -4.36
C LEU A 459 0.89 25.66 -3.77
N THR A 460 1.35 24.67 -4.54
CA THR A 460 1.47 23.31 -4.04
C THR A 460 2.93 23.05 -3.65
N PHE A 461 3.13 22.77 -2.38
CA PHE A 461 4.40 22.33 -1.84
C PHE A 461 4.38 20.82 -1.78
N ALA A 462 5.18 20.15 -2.62
CA ALA A 462 5.59 18.80 -2.31
C ALA A 462 6.48 18.90 -1.07
N SER A 463 6.14 18.18 0.01
CA SER A 463 6.90 18.19 1.26
C SER A 463 8.38 17.98 0.97
N LYS A 464 9.21 18.96 1.33
CA LYS A 464 10.65 18.92 1.13
C LYS A 464 11.39 18.64 2.43
N ALA A 465 12.19 17.59 2.39
CA ALA A 465 13.54 17.67 2.91
C ALA A 465 14.43 18.08 1.74
N SER A 466 14.98 19.30 1.79
CA SER A 466 15.98 19.87 0.89
C SER A 466 15.69 19.93 -0.63
N GLY A 467 15.41 21.09 -1.12
CA GLY A 467 15.65 21.47 -2.53
C GLY A 467 14.49 21.24 -3.54
N GLY A 468 13.20 21.25 -3.21
CA GLY A 468 12.10 20.93 -4.12
C GLY A 468 11.51 22.11 -4.90
N ASN A 469 11.03 21.86 -6.09
CA ASN A 469 10.37 22.85 -6.93
C ASN A 469 8.99 23.21 -6.38
N VAL A 470 8.72 24.51 -6.27
CA VAL A 470 7.37 25.04 -5.99
C VAL A 470 6.65 25.18 -7.31
N THR A 471 5.54 24.47 -7.47
CA THR A 471 4.66 24.66 -8.64
C THR A 471 3.63 25.73 -8.29
N VAL A 472 3.62 26.81 -9.05
CA VAL A 472 2.69 27.92 -8.88
C VAL A 472 1.69 27.92 -10.02
N SER A 473 0.39 27.96 -9.73
CA SER A 473 -0.65 28.09 -10.73
C SER A 473 -1.67 29.15 -10.30
N GLY A 474 -2.09 29.99 -11.23
CA GLY A 474 -3.14 30.98 -11.04
C GLY A 474 -2.75 32.38 -11.54
N PRO A 475 -3.74 33.26 -11.78
CA PRO A 475 -3.54 34.58 -12.42
C PRO A 475 -2.88 35.65 -11.53
N LEU A 476 -2.58 35.36 -10.25
CA LEU A 476 -1.99 36.33 -9.31
C LEU A 476 -0.63 35.86 -8.83
N VAL A 477 0.32 35.70 -9.73
CA VAL A 477 1.70 35.43 -9.35
C VAL A 477 2.43 36.76 -9.15
N ASP A 478 2.37 37.29 -7.94
CA ASP A 478 3.20 38.43 -7.56
C ASP A 478 4.53 37.88 -7.03
N GLN A 479 5.65 38.21 -7.70
CA GLN A 479 6.99 37.73 -7.30
C GLN A 479 7.35 38.09 -5.85
N ALA A 480 6.77 39.16 -5.31
CA ALA A 480 6.95 39.57 -3.92
C ALA A 480 6.36 38.57 -2.90
N VAL A 481 5.27 37.89 -3.25
CA VAL A 481 4.63 36.86 -2.39
C VAL A 481 5.47 35.58 -2.36
N ILE A 482 6.10 35.23 -3.49
CA ILE A 482 6.99 34.08 -3.60
C ILE A 482 8.26 34.31 -2.76
N ALA A 483 8.81 35.51 -2.79
CA ALA A 483 10.01 35.89 -2.01
C ALA A 483 9.73 35.91 -0.50
N ALA A 484 8.56 36.40 -0.06
CA ALA A 484 8.16 36.43 1.35
C ALA A 484 7.89 35.03 1.94
N LEU A 485 7.44 34.07 1.12
CA LEU A 485 7.23 32.68 1.55
C LEU A 485 8.52 31.85 1.53
N ALA A 486 9.49 32.20 0.69
CA ALA A 486 10.80 31.56 0.62
C ALA A 486 11.74 32.03 1.75
N GLY A 487 11.53 33.24 2.32
CA GLY A 487 12.37 33.84 3.35
C GLY A 487 12.04 33.47 4.80
N ASN A 488 10.93 32.79 5.09
CA ASN A 488 10.51 32.41 6.45
C ASN A 488 10.88 30.96 6.83
N GLY A 489 11.84 30.36 6.16
CA GLY A 489 12.35 29.02 6.47
C GLY A 489 13.59 28.98 7.36
N GLU A 490 14.05 30.13 7.88
CA GLU A 490 15.14 30.21 8.85
C GLU A 490 14.65 31.02 10.07
N GLY A 491 14.24 30.26 11.12
CA GLY A 491 13.85 30.83 12.41
C GLY A 491 13.28 29.75 13.31
#